data_b1e0e38e9515715c991dc2127e1f876a
#
_entry.id   b1e0e38e9515715c991dc2127e1f876a
#
_cell.length_a   1.000
_cell.length_b   1.000
_cell.length_c   1.000
_cell.angle_alpha   90.00
_cell.angle_beta   90.00
_cell.angle_gamma   90.00
#
_symmetry.space_group_name_H-M   'P 1'
#
loop_
_entity.id
_entity.type
_entity.pdbx_description
1 polymer ?
#
loop_
_entity_poly.entity_id
_entity_poly.type
_entity_poly.pdbx_seq_one_letter_code
_entity_poly.pdbx_strand_id
1 'polypeptide(L)'
;MRKIIALSVALATLLLSFSASAQQPQRRITPNDTLKSVRVLPDGSAVFSIYAPKARTVSLTGDMMPWGQPITPVEKDGVWSFSIPNVKPGSYRYHFIVDGVQVYDPKSPTTTQNTALAVVDPSGNEFFSYRPDIPHGALAVRTYWSKTLGRTRTMRVWTPAGYEAGKAKLPVLYLIHGGGDTDVAWPTVGCAGDILDNLLADGKMVPMIVVMPDGSCDISMFEKDLMADVIPFIESNYRVLADKDHRAVSGLSMGGIETLEVIFQNPDKFGYVWCLSGGFNPGVDIQKEAERLNVRTNAAIINKNCKEFVMTQGGPTDITYVSGERANKLFDEIGLNYEYQEVGEGHTWYTWKINLYDEAQRLFKKK
;
A
#
# COMPACT_ATOMS: atom_id res chain seq x y z
N MET A 1 49.37 36.39 59.69
CA MET A 1 48.85 36.77 58.36
C MET A 1 49.69 36.25 57.17
N ARG A 2 50.55 35.26 57.31
CA ARG A 2 51.41 34.71 56.17
C ARG A 2 51.11 33.27 55.75
N LYS A 3 50.08 32.63 56.37
CA LYS A 3 49.73 31.24 56.01
C LYS A 3 48.41 31.07 55.20
N ILE A 4 47.69 32.17 54.95
CA ILE A 4 46.39 32.13 54.23
C ILE A 4 46.59 32.45 52.73
N ILE A 5 47.68 33.09 52.36
CA ILE A 5 47.93 33.51 50.94
C ILE A 5 48.50 32.35 50.10
N ALA A 6 49.10 31.32 50.72
CA ALA A 6 49.68 30.19 49.96
C ALA A 6 48.67 29.14 49.50
N LEU A 7 47.49 29.12 50.11
CA LEU A 7 46.43 28.12 49.77
C LEU A 7 45.52 28.61 48.61
N SER A 8 45.46 29.88 48.37
CA SER A 8 44.59 30.47 47.33
C SER A 8 45.25 30.42 45.91
N VAL A 9 46.56 30.36 45.84
CA VAL A 9 47.31 30.28 44.58
C VAL A 9 47.38 28.83 44.04
N ALA A 10 47.38 27.84 44.93
CA ALA A 10 47.38 26.40 44.55
C ALA A 10 46.03 25.92 43.99
N LEU A 11 44.90 26.56 44.41
CA LEU A 11 43.55 26.20 43.90
C LEU A 11 43.24 26.85 42.55
N ALA A 12 43.87 27.97 42.21
CA ALA A 12 43.63 28.64 40.92
C ALA A 12 44.41 27.97 39.76
N THR A 13 45.47 27.25 40.02
CA THR A 13 46.26 26.53 39.00
C THR A 13 45.71 25.14 38.69
N LEU A 14 44.81 24.55 39.52
CA LEU A 14 44.18 23.28 39.22
C LEU A 14 42.91 23.39 38.37
N LEU A 15 42.36 24.59 38.14
CA LEU A 15 41.14 24.80 37.32
C LEU A 15 41.43 25.15 35.89
N LEU A 16 42.69 25.23 35.45
CA LEU A 16 43.06 25.61 34.08
C LEU A 16 43.52 24.46 33.20
N SER A 17 43.36 23.21 33.61
CA SER A 17 43.95 22.06 32.88
C SER A 17 42.95 21.07 32.29
N PHE A 18 41.68 21.39 32.23
CA PHE A 18 40.67 20.48 31.58
C PHE A 18 39.82 21.19 30.53
N SER A 19 40.45 21.94 29.65
CA SER A 19 39.86 22.20 28.34
C SER A 19 40.57 21.30 27.32
N ALA A 20 40.57 20.01 27.56
CA ALA A 20 40.75 19.05 26.49
C ALA A 20 39.49 19.15 25.63
N SER A 21 39.47 20.00 24.61
CA SER A 21 38.55 19.93 23.52
C SER A 21 38.62 18.50 23.00
N ALA A 22 37.66 17.64 23.37
CA ALA A 22 37.45 16.40 22.70
C ALA A 22 37.11 16.78 21.25
N GLN A 23 38.13 16.90 20.38
CA GLN A 23 37.91 16.94 18.94
C GLN A 23 37.13 15.66 18.63
N GLN A 24 35.84 15.80 18.37
CA GLN A 24 35.09 14.71 17.79
C GLN A 24 35.86 14.28 16.54
N PRO A 25 36.20 12.97 16.42
CA PRO A 25 36.91 12.51 15.24
C PRO A 25 36.08 12.95 14.02
N GLN A 26 36.68 13.74 13.14
CA GLN A 26 36.01 14.16 11.90
C GLN A 26 35.55 12.89 11.19
N ARG A 27 34.24 12.76 11.04
CA ARG A 27 33.63 11.64 10.31
C ARG A 27 34.22 11.63 8.90
N ARG A 28 34.87 10.52 8.54
CA ARG A 28 35.41 10.34 7.19
C ARG A 28 34.23 10.28 6.22
N ILE A 29 34.22 11.19 5.23
CA ILE A 29 33.25 11.18 4.14
C ILE A 29 33.45 9.91 3.32
N THR A 30 32.38 9.21 3.04
CA THR A 30 32.36 7.98 2.24
C THR A 30 31.44 8.18 1.03
N PRO A 31 31.52 7.34 -0.02
CA PRO A 31 30.58 7.37 -1.13
C PRO A 31 29.11 7.30 -0.69
N ASN A 32 28.82 6.66 0.44
CA ASN A 32 27.49 6.58 0.99
C ASN A 32 26.87 7.95 1.36
N ASP A 33 27.67 8.95 1.64
CA ASP A 33 27.15 10.26 2.08
C ASP A 33 26.41 10.99 0.95
N THR A 34 26.77 10.75 -0.31
CA THR A 34 26.16 11.33 -1.51
C THR A 34 25.40 10.35 -2.38
N LEU A 35 25.41 9.06 -2.01
CA LEU A 35 24.76 8.01 -2.78
C LEU A 35 23.25 8.25 -2.86
N LYS A 36 22.71 8.26 -4.07
CA LYS A 36 21.28 8.09 -4.35
C LYS A 36 21.06 6.62 -4.67
N SER A 37 20.38 5.92 -3.78
CA SER A 37 20.18 4.48 -3.90
C SER A 37 19.28 4.08 -5.07
N VAL A 38 18.32 4.92 -5.45
CA VAL A 38 17.51 4.76 -6.66
C VAL A 38 17.68 5.99 -7.53
N ARG A 39 17.99 5.79 -8.81
CA ARG A 39 18.01 6.82 -9.83
C ARG A 39 17.21 6.36 -11.03
N VAL A 40 16.21 7.12 -11.41
CA VAL A 40 15.45 6.92 -12.64
C VAL A 40 16.07 7.81 -13.71
N LEU A 41 16.36 7.22 -14.87
CA LEU A 41 16.97 7.91 -16.00
C LEU A 41 15.91 8.31 -17.03
N PRO A 42 16.16 9.34 -17.86
CA PRO A 42 15.19 9.82 -18.86
C PRO A 42 14.79 8.76 -19.90
N ASP A 43 15.61 7.74 -20.12
CA ASP A 43 15.35 6.63 -21.04
C ASP A 43 14.46 5.53 -20.42
N GLY A 44 13.94 5.75 -19.20
CA GLY A 44 13.17 4.77 -18.47
C GLY A 44 13.99 3.69 -17.77
N SER A 45 15.32 3.75 -17.81
CA SER A 45 16.17 2.87 -17.01
C SER A 45 16.15 3.26 -15.54
N ALA A 46 16.23 2.29 -14.64
CA ALA A 46 16.36 2.50 -13.20
C ALA A 46 17.69 1.90 -12.69
N VAL A 47 18.43 2.68 -11.91
CA VAL A 47 19.70 2.25 -11.29
C VAL A 47 19.52 2.16 -9.79
N PHE A 48 19.75 0.96 -9.24
CA PHE A 48 19.67 0.67 -7.81
C PHE A 48 21.09 0.52 -7.27
N SER A 49 21.42 1.18 -6.17
CA SER A 49 22.78 1.20 -5.63
C SER A 49 22.82 1.11 -4.11
N ILE A 50 23.79 0.35 -3.60
CA ILE A 50 24.07 0.23 -2.18
C ILE A 50 25.57 0.37 -1.90
N TYR A 51 25.93 1.04 -0.81
CA TYR A 51 27.31 1.10 -0.34
C TYR A 51 27.59 -0.05 0.59
N ALA A 52 28.36 -1.04 0.13
CA ALA A 52 28.75 -2.23 0.86
C ALA A 52 30.23 -2.57 0.59
N PRO A 53 31.19 -1.76 1.13
CA PRO A 53 32.60 -1.84 0.74
C PRO A 53 33.31 -3.09 1.23
N LYS A 54 32.71 -3.87 2.11
CA LYS A 54 33.28 -5.12 2.63
C LYS A 54 32.55 -6.36 2.11
N ALA A 55 31.49 -6.18 1.32
CA ALA A 55 30.72 -7.28 0.75
C ALA A 55 31.54 -8.03 -0.30
N ARG A 56 31.42 -9.36 -0.30
CA ARG A 56 31.95 -10.24 -1.33
C ARG A 56 30.97 -10.41 -2.48
N THR A 57 29.69 -10.41 -2.16
CA THR A 57 28.60 -10.55 -3.12
C THR A 57 27.45 -9.64 -2.76
N VAL A 58 26.88 -8.99 -3.79
CA VAL A 58 25.62 -8.27 -3.64
C VAL A 58 24.72 -8.66 -4.81
N SER A 59 23.47 -8.91 -4.53
CA SER A 59 22.42 -9.06 -5.55
C SER A 59 21.22 -8.19 -5.22
N LEU A 60 20.41 -7.93 -6.24
CA LEU A 60 19.17 -7.18 -6.15
C LEU A 60 18.00 -8.11 -6.44
N THR A 61 16.92 -7.97 -5.70
CA THR A 61 15.62 -8.63 -5.95
C THR A 61 14.53 -7.57 -5.90
N GLY A 62 13.56 -7.64 -6.80
CA GLY A 62 12.46 -6.67 -6.84
C GLY A 62 11.41 -6.97 -7.90
N ASP A 63 10.23 -6.36 -7.72
CA ASP A 63 9.05 -6.55 -8.59
C ASP A 63 9.29 -6.12 -10.05
N MET A 64 10.29 -5.24 -10.29
CA MET A 64 10.67 -4.76 -11.63
C MET A 64 11.53 -5.76 -12.41
N MET A 65 11.97 -6.84 -11.80
CA MET A 65 12.89 -7.79 -12.43
C MET A 65 12.14 -8.93 -13.10
N PRO A 66 12.56 -9.35 -14.31
CA PRO A 66 12.05 -10.59 -14.90
C PRO A 66 12.36 -11.77 -13.98
N TRP A 67 11.40 -12.64 -13.77
CA TRP A 67 11.56 -13.83 -12.93
C TRP A 67 12.77 -14.66 -13.37
N GLY A 68 13.68 -14.98 -12.43
CA GLY A 68 14.80 -15.87 -12.63
C GLY A 68 16.00 -15.30 -13.40
N GLN A 69 16.00 -14.01 -13.71
CA GLN A 69 17.14 -13.38 -14.40
C GLN A 69 17.95 -12.51 -13.42
N PRO A 70 19.12 -12.99 -12.96
CA PRO A 70 20.00 -12.20 -12.13
C PRO A 70 20.61 -11.04 -12.93
N ILE A 71 20.67 -9.85 -12.33
CA ILE A 71 21.36 -8.72 -12.91
C ILE A 71 22.77 -8.66 -12.35
N THR A 72 23.75 -8.56 -13.25
CA THR A 72 25.16 -8.42 -12.87
C THR A 72 25.41 -7.02 -12.36
N PRO A 73 25.87 -6.84 -11.10
CA PRO A 73 26.22 -5.53 -10.58
C PRO A 73 27.51 -4.99 -11.16
N VAL A 74 27.64 -3.67 -11.15
CA VAL A 74 28.91 -2.98 -11.31
C VAL A 74 29.34 -2.50 -9.93
N GLU A 75 30.53 -2.93 -9.46
CA GLU A 75 31.11 -2.46 -8.20
C GLU A 75 32.17 -1.39 -8.49
N LYS A 76 32.09 -0.27 -7.76
CA LYS A 76 33.10 0.79 -7.79
C LYS A 76 33.17 1.46 -6.43
N ASP A 77 34.37 1.53 -5.87
CA ASP A 77 34.65 2.21 -4.59
C ASP A 77 33.73 1.77 -3.42
N GLY A 78 33.35 0.49 -3.40
CA GLY A 78 32.43 -0.11 -2.43
C GLY A 78 30.96 0.16 -2.70
N VAL A 79 30.62 0.80 -3.83
CA VAL A 79 29.26 1.00 -4.30
C VAL A 79 28.91 -0.07 -5.33
N TRP A 80 27.89 -0.86 -5.03
CA TRP A 80 27.34 -1.87 -5.93
C TRP A 80 26.12 -1.29 -6.63
N SER A 81 26.11 -1.30 -7.96
CA SER A 81 25.06 -0.70 -8.79
C SER A 81 24.46 -1.69 -9.77
N PHE A 82 23.14 -1.70 -9.88
CA PHE A 82 22.33 -2.57 -10.75
C PHE A 82 21.54 -1.69 -11.70
N SER A 83 21.75 -1.83 -13.01
CA SER A 83 21.02 -1.07 -14.03
C SER A 83 19.95 -1.97 -14.66
N ILE A 84 18.71 -1.54 -14.59
CA ILE A 84 17.57 -2.24 -15.19
C ILE A 84 17.02 -1.37 -16.32
N PRO A 85 17.13 -1.80 -17.57
CA PRO A 85 16.62 -1.02 -18.70
C PRO A 85 15.10 -1.14 -18.83
N ASN A 86 14.48 -0.13 -19.43
CA ASN A 86 13.06 -0.14 -19.83
C ASN A 86 12.09 -0.50 -18.70
N VAL A 87 12.34 0.02 -17.49
CA VAL A 87 11.39 -0.16 -16.38
C VAL A 87 10.16 0.68 -16.68
N LYS A 88 9.00 0.04 -16.73
CA LYS A 88 7.72 0.76 -16.92
C LYS A 88 7.51 1.75 -15.76
N PRO A 89 6.83 2.87 -15.96
CA PRO A 89 6.38 3.72 -14.87
C PRO A 89 5.60 2.90 -13.84
N GLY A 90 5.91 3.06 -12.56
CA GLY A 90 5.29 2.25 -11.52
C GLY A 90 6.00 2.35 -10.18
N SER A 91 5.45 1.67 -9.20
CA SER A 91 6.03 1.52 -7.87
C SER A 91 6.42 0.07 -7.65
N TYR A 92 7.63 -0.14 -7.19
CA TYR A 92 8.26 -1.45 -7.14
C TYR A 92 8.88 -1.67 -5.77
N ARG A 93 8.63 -2.84 -5.20
CA ARG A 93 9.30 -3.31 -4.00
C ARG A 93 10.64 -3.92 -4.39
N TYR A 94 11.66 -3.68 -3.59
CA TYR A 94 12.96 -4.28 -3.79
C TYR A 94 13.72 -4.45 -2.47
N HIS A 95 14.75 -5.28 -2.51
CA HIS A 95 15.74 -5.40 -1.45
C HIS A 95 17.07 -5.85 -2.03
N PHE A 96 18.14 -5.62 -1.28
CA PHE A 96 19.46 -6.16 -1.59
C PHE A 96 19.71 -7.44 -0.80
N ILE A 97 20.53 -8.34 -1.35
CA ILE A 97 21.06 -9.49 -0.64
C ILE A 97 22.57 -9.28 -0.59
N VAL A 98 23.12 -9.02 0.59
CA VAL A 98 24.53 -8.76 0.83
C VAL A 98 25.14 -9.95 1.54
N ASP A 99 26.09 -10.65 0.91
CA ASP A 99 26.71 -11.88 1.43
C ASP A 99 25.68 -12.91 1.93
N GLY A 100 24.56 -13.05 1.23
CA GLY A 100 23.47 -13.99 1.55
C GLY A 100 22.44 -13.47 2.56
N VAL A 101 22.60 -12.26 3.08
CA VAL A 101 21.67 -11.64 4.05
C VAL A 101 20.80 -10.60 3.34
N GLN A 102 19.48 -10.69 3.52
CA GLN A 102 18.57 -9.67 3.03
C GLN A 102 18.77 -8.34 3.77
N VAL A 103 18.99 -7.28 3.04
CA VAL A 103 19.23 -5.93 3.54
C VAL A 103 18.26 -4.96 2.90
N TYR A 104 17.57 -4.18 3.75
CA TYR A 104 16.78 -3.06 3.27
C TYR A 104 17.68 -1.94 2.78
N ASP A 105 17.19 -1.17 1.83
CA ASP A 105 17.84 0.07 1.47
C ASP A 105 17.69 1.09 2.62
N PRO A 106 18.78 1.45 3.31
CA PRO A 106 18.71 2.40 4.42
C PRO A 106 18.37 3.83 3.97
N LYS A 107 18.34 4.08 2.67
CA LYS A 107 18.02 5.38 2.06
C LYS A 107 16.60 5.44 1.47
N SER A 108 15.88 4.33 1.46
CA SER A 108 14.47 4.30 1.10
C SER A 108 13.63 4.84 2.26
N PRO A 109 12.73 5.80 2.02
CA PRO A 109 11.89 6.36 3.07
C PRO A 109 10.80 5.39 3.52
N THR A 110 10.49 4.37 2.74
CA THR A 110 9.32 3.51 2.94
C THR A 110 9.67 2.05 2.70
N THR A 111 9.16 1.19 3.56
CA THR A 111 9.28 -0.26 3.44
C THR A 111 7.89 -0.90 3.53
N THR A 112 7.67 -1.96 2.78
CA THR A 112 6.51 -2.84 2.86
C THR A 112 6.99 -4.28 2.70
N GLN A 113 6.42 -5.22 3.46
CA GLN A 113 6.86 -6.63 3.47
C GLN A 113 8.38 -6.81 3.60
N ASN A 114 9.02 -6.02 4.45
CA ASN A 114 10.48 -6.06 4.58
C ASN A 114 11.23 -5.71 3.28
N THR A 115 10.65 -4.87 2.45
CA THR A 115 11.24 -4.35 1.21
C THR A 115 11.29 -2.84 1.21
N ALA A 116 12.15 -2.27 0.40
CA ALA A 116 12.18 -0.85 0.09
C ALA A 116 11.25 -0.55 -1.09
N LEU A 117 10.89 0.72 -1.26
CA LEU A 117 10.05 1.21 -2.34
C LEU A 117 10.86 2.00 -3.36
N ALA A 118 10.71 1.68 -4.63
CA ALA A 118 11.14 2.51 -5.76
C ALA A 118 9.91 2.97 -6.54
N VAL A 119 9.76 4.27 -6.74
CA VAL A 119 8.79 4.85 -7.66
C VAL A 119 9.52 5.22 -8.95
N VAL A 120 9.08 4.64 -10.06
CA VAL A 120 9.62 4.90 -11.40
C VAL A 120 8.61 5.74 -12.16
N ASP A 121 8.93 7.00 -12.34
CA ASP A 121 8.14 7.97 -13.08
C ASP A 121 9.09 8.96 -13.78
N PRO A 122 9.59 8.61 -14.98
CA PRO A 122 10.52 9.45 -15.72
C PRO A 122 9.94 10.80 -16.13
N SER A 123 8.61 10.84 -16.33
CA SER A 123 7.90 12.04 -16.79
C SER A 123 7.53 12.98 -15.65
N GLY A 124 7.38 12.45 -14.42
CA GLY A 124 6.82 13.16 -13.28
C GLY A 124 5.32 13.48 -13.43
N ASN A 125 4.63 12.84 -14.39
CA ASN A 125 3.23 13.16 -14.75
C ASN A 125 2.32 11.94 -14.80
N GLU A 126 2.73 10.81 -14.22
CA GLU A 126 1.84 9.65 -14.11
C GLU A 126 0.65 9.95 -13.17
N PHE A 127 -0.45 9.28 -13.34
CA PHE A 127 -1.66 9.51 -12.53
C PHE A 127 -1.45 9.24 -11.03
N PHE A 128 -0.39 8.53 -10.68
CA PHE A 128 0.06 8.26 -9.30
C PHE A 128 1.26 9.10 -8.87
N SER A 129 1.68 10.12 -9.66
CA SER A 129 2.78 11.01 -9.32
C SER A 129 2.42 11.92 -8.16
N TYR A 130 3.35 12.15 -7.25
CA TYR A 130 3.22 13.20 -6.24
C TYR A 130 3.21 14.59 -6.91
N ARG A 131 2.20 15.39 -6.67
CA ARG A 131 2.03 16.75 -7.21
C ARG A 131 2.17 17.77 -6.08
N PRO A 132 3.32 18.47 -5.95
CA PRO A 132 3.58 19.37 -4.83
C PRO A 132 2.73 20.66 -4.85
N ASP A 133 2.04 20.93 -5.93
CA ASP A 133 1.23 22.12 -6.19
C ASP A 133 -0.25 22.01 -5.81
N ILE A 134 -0.68 20.83 -5.31
CA ILE A 134 -2.07 20.58 -4.92
C ILE A 134 -2.22 20.39 -3.41
N PRO A 135 -3.40 20.60 -2.83
CA PRO A 135 -3.70 20.19 -1.46
C PRO A 135 -3.67 18.67 -1.30
N HIS A 136 -3.05 18.18 -0.23
CA HIS A 136 -2.96 16.76 0.07
C HIS A 136 -3.87 16.35 1.23
N GLY A 137 -4.38 15.11 1.12
CA GLY A 137 -5.09 14.45 2.20
C GLY A 137 -4.17 14.05 3.36
N ALA A 138 -4.74 13.60 4.43
CA ALA A 138 -4.00 13.09 5.59
C ALA A 138 -4.11 11.57 5.67
N LEU A 139 -2.97 10.90 5.87
CA LEU A 139 -2.91 9.46 6.11
C LEU A 139 -2.66 9.18 7.59
N ALA A 140 -3.67 8.71 8.30
CA ALA A 140 -3.58 8.35 9.70
C ALA A 140 -3.34 6.86 9.90
N VAL A 141 -2.48 6.52 10.86
CA VAL A 141 -2.37 5.16 11.42
C VAL A 141 -3.37 5.05 12.55
N ARG A 142 -4.30 4.10 12.47
CA ARG A 142 -5.28 3.86 13.53
C ARG A 142 -5.07 2.48 14.11
N THR A 143 -5.03 2.44 15.42
CA THR A 143 -4.95 1.20 16.20
C THR A 143 -6.31 0.94 16.84
N TYR A 144 -6.78 -0.30 16.76
CA TYR A 144 -8.03 -0.72 17.38
C TYR A 144 -7.87 -2.11 18.02
N TRP A 145 -8.75 -2.41 18.94
CA TRP A 145 -8.88 -3.74 19.49
C TRP A 145 -9.91 -4.52 18.67
N SER A 146 -9.47 -5.54 17.94
CA SER A 146 -10.38 -6.49 17.30
C SER A 146 -10.90 -7.46 18.35
N LYS A 147 -12.20 -7.39 18.65
CA LYS A 147 -12.87 -8.37 19.49
C LYS A 147 -12.98 -9.71 18.79
N THR A 148 -13.19 -9.67 17.50
CA THR A 148 -13.28 -10.84 16.63
C THR A 148 -12.01 -11.68 16.65
N LEU A 149 -10.84 -11.02 16.59
CA LEU A 149 -9.53 -11.69 16.52
C LEU A 149 -8.82 -11.77 17.89
N GLY A 150 -9.36 -11.13 18.92
CA GLY A 150 -8.80 -11.11 20.27
C GLY A 150 -7.41 -10.45 20.36
N ARG A 151 -7.14 -9.47 19.51
CA ARG A 151 -5.83 -8.79 19.45
C ARG A 151 -5.93 -7.35 18.95
N THR A 152 -4.90 -6.57 19.25
CA THR A 152 -4.73 -5.24 18.66
C THR A 152 -4.38 -5.37 17.18
N ARG A 153 -5.01 -4.53 16.35
CA ARG A 153 -4.75 -4.42 14.92
C ARG A 153 -4.57 -2.97 14.51
N THR A 154 -4.05 -2.76 13.30
CA THR A 154 -3.89 -1.45 12.69
C THR A 154 -4.66 -1.36 11.38
N MET A 155 -4.97 -0.14 10.99
CA MET A 155 -5.45 0.22 9.67
C MET A 155 -4.89 1.58 9.28
N ARG A 156 -4.82 1.87 8.00
CA ARG A 156 -4.53 3.21 7.47
C ARG A 156 -5.84 3.85 7.04
N VAL A 157 -5.98 5.13 7.36
CA VAL A 157 -7.16 5.92 6.98
C VAL A 157 -6.69 7.17 6.27
N TRP A 158 -7.01 7.27 4.99
CA TRP A 158 -6.83 8.48 4.23
C TRP A 158 -8.10 9.35 4.33
N THR A 159 -7.91 10.63 4.62
CA THR A 159 -8.97 11.63 4.61
C THR A 159 -8.61 12.73 3.62
N PRO A 160 -9.59 13.28 2.85
CA PRO A 160 -9.29 14.28 1.83
C PRO A 160 -8.80 15.59 2.44
N ALA A 161 -8.08 16.38 1.65
CA ALA A 161 -7.61 17.71 2.05
C ALA A 161 -8.76 18.56 2.62
N GLY A 162 -8.51 19.20 3.76
CA GLY A 162 -9.51 20.05 4.45
C GLY A 162 -10.53 19.28 5.30
N TYR A 163 -10.45 17.95 5.38
CA TYR A 163 -11.38 17.15 6.21
C TYR A 163 -11.37 17.58 7.68
N GLU A 164 -10.21 17.81 8.30
CA GLU A 164 -10.10 18.17 9.72
C GLU A 164 -10.83 19.46 10.04
N ALA A 165 -10.70 20.47 9.18
CA ALA A 165 -11.35 21.78 9.34
C ALA A 165 -12.84 21.77 8.96
N GLY A 166 -13.28 20.76 8.21
CA GLY A 166 -14.65 20.63 7.71
C GLY A 166 -15.61 20.05 8.74
N LYS A 167 -16.91 20.08 8.40
CA LYS A 167 -17.99 19.46 9.19
C LYS A 167 -18.79 18.42 8.40
N ALA A 168 -18.52 18.28 7.11
CA ALA A 168 -19.26 17.37 6.24
C ALA A 168 -19.03 15.92 6.64
N LYS A 169 -20.09 15.12 6.53
CA LYS A 169 -20.00 13.65 6.56
C LYS A 169 -19.68 13.15 5.16
N LEU A 170 -18.80 12.19 5.04
CA LEU A 170 -18.32 11.66 3.78
C LEU A 170 -18.68 10.18 3.62
N PRO A 171 -18.82 9.67 2.40
CA PRO A 171 -18.90 8.24 2.13
C PRO A 171 -17.54 7.56 2.40
N VAL A 172 -17.54 6.23 2.49
CA VAL A 172 -16.37 5.43 2.88
C VAL A 172 -16.11 4.32 1.86
N LEU A 173 -14.87 4.23 1.41
CA LEU A 173 -14.32 3.06 0.71
C LEU A 173 -13.44 2.25 1.67
N TYR A 174 -13.73 0.97 1.83
CA TYR A 174 -12.87 -0.02 2.49
C TYR A 174 -12.05 -0.72 1.42
N LEU A 175 -10.73 -0.47 1.40
CA LEU A 175 -9.80 -0.86 0.33
C LEU A 175 -8.79 -1.88 0.87
N ILE A 176 -8.93 -3.16 0.47
CA ILE A 176 -8.25 -4.30 1.05
C ILE A 176 -7.03 -4.67 0.21
N HIS A 177 -5.90 -4.96 0.87
CA HIS A 177 -4.65 -5.41 0.23
C HIS A 177 -4.67 -6.89 -0.15
N GLY A 178 -3.65 -7.37 -0.85
CA GLY A 178 -3.51 -8.78 -1.27
C GLY A 178 -2.71 -9.64 -0.31
N GLY A 179 -2.57 -10.92 -0.68
CA GLY A 179 -1.84 -11.91 0.10
C GLY A 179 -0.38 -11.53 0.34
N GLY A 180 0.07 -11.71 1.58
CA GLY A 180 1.43 -11.38 2.02
C GLY A 180 1.69 -9.88 2.26
N ASP A 181 0.73 -9.00 2.00
CA ASP A 181 0.77 -7.57 2.30
C ASP A 181 0.15 -7.25 3.67
N THR A 182 0.06 -5.98 4.01
CA THR A 182 -0.56 -5.45 5.23
C THR A 182 -1.24 -4.09 4.92
N ASP A 183 -1.78 -3.44 5.93
CA ASP A 183 -2.39 -2.09 5.84
C ASP A 183 -1.47 -1.01 5.24
N VAL A 184 -0.16 -1.26 5.13
CA VAL A 184 0.81 -0.31 4.53
C VAL A 184 0.93 -0.43 3.01
N ALA A 185 0.40 -1.47 2.38
CA ALA A 185 0.63 -1.73 0.96
C ALA A 185 0.00 -0.68 0.04
N TRP A 186 -1.31 -0.41 0.20
CA TRP A 186 -2.00 0.59 -0.60
C TRP A 186 -1.40 2.00 -0.47
N PRO A 187 -1.10 2.52 0.74
CA PRO A 187 -0.50 3.86 0.85
C PRO A 187 0.96 3.93 0.40
N THR A 188 1.66 2.80 0.24
CA THR A 188 3.06 2.79 -0.20
C THR A 188 3.19 2.37 -1.66
N VAL A 189 3.31 1.06 -1.94
CA VAL A 189 3.48 0.57 -3.31
C VAL A 189 2.23 0.83 -4.18
N GLY A 190 1.05 0.93 -3.58
CA GLY A 190 -0.19 1.29 -4.26
C GLY A 190 -0.33 2.78 -4.61
N CYS A 191 0.48 3.66 -4.00
CA CYS A 191 0.40 5.12 -4.17
C CYS A 191 -1.02 5.69 -3.97
N ALA A 192 -1.83 5.05 -3.11
CA ALA A 192 -3.25 5.38 -3.00
C ALA A 192 -3.49 6.86 -2.63
N GLY A 193 -2.66 7.41 -1.71
CA GLY A 193 -2.76 8.82 -1.33
C GLY A 193 -2.59 9.77 -2.52
N ASP A 194 -1.53 9.57 -3.32
CA ASP A 194 -1.24 10.42 -4.47
C ASP A 194 -2.32 10.32 -5.55
N ILE A 195 -2.83 9.10 -5.83
CA ILE A 195 -3.92 8.88 -6.78
C ILE A 195 -5.18 9.65 -6.35
N LEU A 196 -5.56 9.51 -5.08
CA LEU A 196 -6.77 10.13 -4.54
C LEU A 196 -6.65 11.66 -4.46
N ASP A 197 -5.49 12.18 -4.07
CA ASP A 197 -5.22 13.62 -4.01
C ASP A 197 -5.27 14.23 -5.42
N ASN A 198 -4.67 13.58 -6.41
CA ASN A 198 -4.69 14.01 -7.80
C ASN A 198 -6.11 14.05 -8.36
N LEU A 199 -6.88 12.97 -8.17
CA LEU A 199 -8.27 12.89 -8.62
C LEU A 199 -9.16 13.94 -7.95
N LEU A 200 -8.96 14.18 -6.66
CA LEU A 200 -9.72 15.17 -5.93
C LEU A 200 -9.40 16.59 -6.40
N ALA A 201 -8.12 16.93 -6.57
CA ALA A 201 -7.67 18.22 -7.08
C ALA A 201 -8.17 18.48 -8.51
N ASP A 202 -8.25 17.45 -9.35
CA ASP A 202 -8.79 17.53 -10.71
C ASP A 202 -10.32 17.54 -10.74
N GLY A 203 -11.02 17.44 -9.61
CA GLY A 203 -12.49 17.38 -9.54
C GLY A 203 -13.08 16.12 -10.15
N LYS A 204 -12.30 15.05 -10.27
CA LYS A 204 -12.71 13.80 -10.93
C LYS A 204 -13.40 12.82 -10.00
N MET A 205 -13.23 12.96 -8.68
CA MET A 205 -13.85 12.08 -7.70
C MET A 205 -14.73 12.83 -6.69
N VAL A 206 -15.65 12.12 -6.07
CA VAL A 206 -16.41 12.62 -4.91
C VAL A 206 -15.51 12.53 -3.68
N PRO A 207 -15.42 13.58 -2.82
CA PRO A 207 -14.70 13.48 -1.58
C PRO A 207 -15.20 12.30 -0.73
N MET A 208 -14.30 11.42 -0.32
CA MET A 208 -14.59 10.23 0.50
C MET A 208 -13.50 9.98 1.53
N ILE A 209 -13.75 9.11 2.48
CA ILE A 209 -12.73 8.53 3.38
C ILE A 209 -12.34 7.18 2.80
N VAL A 210 -11.04 6.87 2.76
CA VAL A 210 -10.55 5.55 2.34
C VAL A 210 -9.89 4.86 3.52
N VAL A 211 -10.45 3.72 3.91
CA VAL A 211 -9.97 2.88 5.00
C VAL A 211 -9.26 1.68 4.41
N MET A 212 -8.01 1.49 4.76
CA MET A 212 -7.16 0.39 4.31
C MET A 212 -6.84 -0.49 5.52
N PRO A 213 -7.71 -1.48 5.82
CA PRO A 213 -7.51 -2.39 6.94
C PRO A 213 -6.41 -3.40 6.63
N ASP A 214 -5.87 -4.03 7.68
CA ASP A 214 -5.01 -5.20 7.54
C ASP A 214 -5.85 -6.45 7.35
N GLY A 215 -5.82 -7.06 6.14
CA GLY A 215 -6.50 -8.31 5.78
C GLY A 215 -5.75 -9.59 6.20
N SER A 216 -4.59 -9.48 6.86
CA SER A 216 -3.70 -10.62 7.18
C SER A 216 -4.28 -11.55 8.26
N CYS A 217 -5.37 -12.25 7.94
CA CYS A 217 -5.98 -13.29 8.77
C CYS A 217 -6.79 -14.25 7.88
N ASP A 218 -7.51 -15.18 8.50
CA ASP A 218 -8.46 -16.04 7.77
C ASP A 218 -9.57 -15.19 7.13
N ILE A 219 -9.95 -15.51 5.89
CA ILE A 219 -10.90 -14.75 5.08
C ILE A 219 -12.24 -14.55 5.80
N SER A 220 -12.77 -15.62 6.40
CA SER A 220 -14.05 -15.55 7.12
C SER A 220 -13.94 -14.78 8.44
N MET A 221 -12.76 -14.77 9.04
CA MET A 221 -12.49 -13.96 10.23
C MET A 221 -12.27 -12.49 9.87
N PHE A 222 -11.69 -12.19 8.71
CA PHE A 222 -11.58 -10.82 8.21
C PHE A 222 -12.95 -10.19 7.95
N GLU A 223 -13.87 -10.94 7.31
CA GLU A 223 -15.25 -10.47 7.09
C GLU A 223 -15.88 -10.05 8.43
N LYS A 224 -15.80 -10.91 9.45
CA LYS A 224 -16.35 -10.62 10.79
C LYS A 224 -15.67 -9.44 11.47
N ASP A 225 -14.34 -9.34 11.38
CA ASP A 225 -13.58 -8.20 11.92
C ASP A 225 -13.96 -6.89 11.21
N LEU A 226 -14.09 -6.91 9.89
CA LEU A 226 -14.53 -5.75 9.12
C LEU A 226 -15.92 -5.28 9.58
N MET A 227 -16.88 -6.19 9.69
CA MET A 227 -18.26 -5.86 10.00
C MET A 227 -18.47 -5.50 11.48
N ALA A 228 -17.82 -6.21 12.41
CA ALA A 228 -18.06 -6.08 13.85
C ALA A 228 -17.11 -5.10 14.55
N ASP A 229 -15.90 -4.87 14.01
CA ASP A 229 -14.88 -4.08 14.68
C ASP A 229 -14.43 -2.87 13.84
N VAL A 230 -14.05 -3.04 12.57
CA VAL A 230 -13.50 -1.95 11.73
C VAL A 230 -14.57 -0.92 11.37
N ILE A 231 -15.70 -1.34 10.79
CA ILE A 231 -16.78 -0.42 10.38
C ILE A 231 -17.32 0.37 11.58
N PRO A 232 -17.68 -0.25 12.73
CA PRO A 232 -18.12 0.48 13.90
C PRO A 232 -17.06 1.45 14.47
N PHE A 233 -15.77 1.07 14.40
CA PHE A 233 -14.69 1.95 14.79
C PHE A 233 -14.64 3.21 13.91
N ILE A 234 -14.73 3.06 12.59
CA ILE A 234 -14.72 4.17 11.65
C ILE A 234 -15.94 5.08 11.85
N GLU A 235 -17.11 4.50 11.98
CA GLU A 235 -18.37 5.25 12.20
C GLU A 235 -18.38 6.03 13.51
N SER A 236 -17.67 5.53 14.53
CA SER A 236 -17.56 6.20 15.84
C SER A 236 -16.49 7.30 15.89
N ASN A 237 -15.46 7.23 15.01
CA ASN A 237 -14.29 8.11 15.09
C ASN A 237 -14.19 9.11 13.95
N TYR A 238 -14.96 8.93 12.87
CA TYR A 238 -14.92 9.78 11.68
C TYR A 238 -16.31 10.29 11.32
N ARG A 239 -16.37 11.41 10.62
CA ARG A 239 -17.62 11.97 10.10
C ARG A 239 -18.00 11.25 8.81
N VAL A 240 -18.77 10.19 8.94
CA VAL A 240 -19.17 9.32 7.83
C VAL A 240 -20.67 9.30 7.60
N LEU A 241 -21.07 9.02 6.36
CA LEU A 241 -22.43 8.64 6.01
C LEU A 241 -22.52 7.12 6.19
N ALA A 242 -23.24 6.68 7.25
CA ALA A 242 -23.21 5.31 7.75
C ALA A 242 -24.28 4.37 7.14
N ASP A 243 -24.66 4.61 5.89
CA ASP A 243 -25.62 3.78 5.16
C ASP A 243 -24.96 3.04 3.98
N LYS A 244 -25.66 2.04 3.43
CA LYS A 244 -25.13 1.21 2.34
C LYS A 244 -24.80 2.01 1.08
N ASP A 245 -25.56 3.05 0.80
CA ASP A 245 -25.44 3.86 -0.42
C ASP A 245 -24.18 4.75 -0.41
N HIS A 246 -23.57 4.88 0.75
CA HIS A 246 -22.34 5.62 0.99
C HIS A 246 -21.22 4.72 1.53
N ARG A 247 -21.33 3.40 1.31
CA ARG A 247 -20.31 2.43 1.72
C ARG A 247 -19.90 1.58 0.52
N ALA A 248 -18.58 1.56 0.25
CA ALA A 248 -17.95 0.74 -0.78
C ALA A 248 -16.97 -0.25 -0.14
N VAL A 249 -16.81 -1.41 -0.75
CA VAL A 249 -15.76 -2.39 -0.43
C VAL A 249 -15.03 -2.78 -1.70
N SER A 250 -13.72 -2.78 -1.63
CA SER A 250 -12.83 -3.14 -2.73
C SER A 250 -11.61 -3.86 -2.21
N GLY A 251 -11.05 -4.77 -2.99
CA GLY A 251 -9.83 -5.46 -2.61
C GLY A 251 -9.15 -6.16 -3.77
N LEU A 252 -7.82 -6.25 -3.68
CA LEU A 252 -6.98 -6.85 -4.71
C LEU A 252 -6.56 -8.28 -4.34
N SER A 253 -6.51 -9.20 -5.31
CA SER A 253 -5.98 -10.56 -5.13
C SER A 253 -6.69 -11.29 -3.98
N MET A 254 -6.02 -11.64 -2.89
CA MET A 254 -6.63 -12.17 -1.66
C MET A 254 -7.72 -11.23 -1.13
N GLY A 255 -7.45 -9.90 -1.11
CA GLY A 255 -8.45 -8.90 -0.75
C GLY A 255 -9.68 -8.90 -1.67
N GLY A 256 -9.53 -9.33 -2.93
CA GLY A 256 -10.65 -9.58 -3.85
C GLY A 256 -11.50 -10.77 -3.40
N ILE A 257 -10.86 -11.85 -2.93
CA ILE A 257 -11.57 -13.00 -2.33
C ILE A 257 -12.31 -12.56 -1.06
N GLU A 258 -11.66 -11.77 -0.20
CA GLU A 258 -12.25 -11.18 1.00
C GLU A 258 -13.43 -10.26 0.68
N THR A 259 -13.32 -9.49 -0.41
CA THR A 259 -14.42 -8.65 -0.91
C THR A 259 -15.65 -9.48 -1.29
N LEU A 260 -15.45 -10.60 -1.98
CA LEU A 260 -16.56 -11.53 -2.29
C LEU A 260 -17.15 -12.17 -1.02
N GLU A 261 -16.31 -12.59 -0.07
CA GLU A 261 -16.76 -13.08 1.24
C GLU A 261 -17.66 -12.03 1.91
N VAL A 262 -17.17 -10.80 2.02
CA VAL A 262 -17.88 -9.69 2.66
C VAL A 262 -19.24 -9.44 2.01
N ILE A 263 -19.31 -9.32 0.69
CA ILE A 263 -20.56 -8.97 0.02
C ILE A 263 -21.58 -10.12 0.04
N PHE A 264 -21.12 -11.36 -0.12
CA PHE A 264 -22.05 -12.49 -0.09
C PHE A 264 -22.54 -12.85 1.33
N GLN A 265 -21.76 -12.55 2.37
CA GLN A 265 -22.24 -12.67 3.75
C GLN A 265 -23.11 -11.48 4.18
N ASN A 266 -22.96 -10.32 3.55
CA ASN A 266 -23.63 -9.06 3.90
C ASN A 266 -24.25 -8.37 2.67
N PRO A 267 -25.21 -9.01 1.98
CA PRO A 267 -25.66 -8.62 0.63
C PRO A 267 -26.43 -7.29 0.57
N ASP A 268 -26.77 -6.69 1.72
CA ASP A 268 -27.50 -5.42 1.83
C ASP A 268 -26.71 -4.31 2.54
N LYS A 269 -25.39 -4.50 2.76
CA LYS A 269 -24.57 -3.56 3.55
C LYS A 269 -23.69 -2.63 2.73
N PHE A 270 -23.49 -2.91 1.45
CA PHE A 270 -22.63 -2.12 0.56
C PHE A 270 -23.38 -1.74 -0.72
N GLY A 271 -23.24 -0.48 -1.11
CA GLY A 271 -23.79 0.02 -2.38
C GLY A 271 -22.84 -0.12 -3.56
N TYR A 272 -21.55 -0.35 -3.29
CA TYR A 272 -20.48 -0.44 -4.30
C TYR A 272 -19.51 -1.55 -3.93
N VAL A 273 -19.16 -2.37 -4.91
CA VAL A 273 -18.28 -3.53 -4.76
C VAL A 273 -17.32 -3.61 -5.93
N TRP A 274 -16.02 -3.67 -5.64
CA TRP A 274 -14.98 -3.87 -6.64
C TRP A 274 -14.05 -5.02 -6.24
N CYS A 275 -14.02 -6.08 -7.04
CA CYS A 275 -13.12 -7.22 -6.84
C CYS A 275 -11.98 -7.14 -7.86
N LEU A 276 -10.78 -6.79 -7.39
CA LEU A 276 -9.63 -6.48 -8.25
C LEU A 276 -8.71 -7.69 -8.35
N SER A 277 -8.50 -8.23 -9.56
CA SER A 277 -7.69 -9.44 -9.77
C SER A 277 -8.04 -10.53 -8.74
N GLY A 278 -9.32 -10.78 -8.57
CA GLY A 278 -9.85 -11.70 -7.56
C GLY A 278 -10.76 -12.76 -8.18
N GLY A 279 -11.48 -13.43 -7.32
CA GLY A 279 -12.42 -14.50 -7.65
C GLY A 279 -12.68 -15.34 -6.40
N PHE A 280 -13.20 -16.56 -6.56
CA PHE A 280 -13.22 -17.51 -5.46
C PHE A 280 -11.86 -18.17 -5.25
N ASN A 281 -11.59 -18.63 -4.03
CA ASN A 281 -10.31 -19.27 -3.71
C ASN A 281 -9.98 -20.39 -4.73
N PRO A 282 -8.81 -20.33 -5.40
CA PRO A 282 -8.48 -21.28 -6.47
C PRO A 282 -8.41 -22.74 -6.04
N GLY A 283 -8.15 -23.02 -4.76
CA GLY A 283 -8.04 -24.37 -4.19
C GLY A 283 -9.38 -25.00 -3.79
N VAL A 284 -10.51 -24.28 -3.94
CA VAL A 284 -11.82 -24.73 -3.47
C VAL A 284 -12.74 -25.05 -4.64
N ASP A 285 -13.60 -26.04 -4.44
CA ASP A 285 -14.72 -26.34 -5.35
C ASP A 285 -15.69 -25.16 -5.36
N ILE A 286 -15.90 -24.56 -6.54
CA ILE A 286 -16.68 -23.34 -6.69
C ILE A 286 -18.16 -23.53 -6.28
N GLN A 287 -18.72 -24.74 -6.47
CA GLN A 287 -20.11 -25.00 -6.10
C GLN A 287 -20.27 -25.08 -4.57
N LYS A 288 -19.32 -25.74 -3.91
CA LYS A 288 -19.29 -25.80 -2.43
C LYS A 288 -19.09 -24.41 -1.83
N GLU A 289 -18.23 -23.60 -2.43
CA GLU A 289 -18.00 -22.24 -1.97
C GLU A 289 -19.23 -21.36 -2.19
N ALA A 290 -19.88 -21.49 -3.34
CA ALA A 290 -21.13 -20.79 -3.63
C ALA A 290 -22.27 -21.21 -2.67
N GLU A 291 -22.34 -22.47 -2.27
CA GLU A 291 -23.28 -22.95 -1.25
C GLU A 291 -22.94 -22.35 0.12
N ARG A 292 -21.68 -22.39 0.54
CA ARG A 292 -21.21 -21.83 1.82
C ARG A 292 -21.56 -20.35 1.96
N LEU A 293 -21.40 -19.59 0.89
CA LEU A 293 -21.65 -18.15 0.83
C LEU A 293 -23.10 -17.79 0.48
N ASN A 294 -23.96 -18.78 0.24
CA ASN A 294 -25.32 -18.57 -0.23
C ASN A 294 -25.41 -17.68 -1.49
N VAL A 295 -24.43 -17.80 -2.39
CA VAL A 295 -24.24 -16.90 -3.54
C VAL A 295 -25.53 -16.80 -4.37
N ARG A 296 -26.19 -17.93 -4.65
CA ARG A 296 -27.43 -17.99 -5.46
C ARG A 296 -28.59 -17.25 -4.81
N THR A 297 -28.76 -17.36 -3.51
CA THR A 297 -29.82 -16.69 -2.76
C THR A 297 -29.53 -15.20 -2.61
N ASN A 298 -28.27 -14.84 -2.36
CA ASN A 298 -27.87 -13.48 -2.07
C ASN A 298 -27.73 -12.62 -3.32
N ALA A 299 -27.59 -13.22 -4.52
CA ALA A 299 -27.50 -12.48 -5.79
C ALA A 299 -28.69 -11.54 -6.00
N ALA A 300 -29.92 -11.99 -5.73
CA ALA A 300 -31.12 -11.16 -5.86
C ALA A 300 -31.13 -9.98 -4.87
N ILE A 301 -30.59 -10.18 -3.66
CA ILE A 301 -30.49 -9.12 -2.65
C ILE A 301 -29.41 -8.12 -3.07
N ILE A 302 -28.27 -8.59 -3.57
CA ILE A 302 -27.18 -7.75 -4.10
C ILE A 302 -27.69 -6.93 -5.28
N ASN A 303 -28.35 -7.54 -6.27
CA ASN A 303 -28.92 -6.87 -7.43
C ASN A 303 -29.88 -5.72 -7.06
N LYS A 304 -30.60 -5.86 -5.95
CA LYS A 304 -31.51 -4.84 -5.45
C LYS A 304 -30.80 -3.71 -4.71
N ASN A 305 -29.71 -4.00 -4.00
CA ASN A 305 -29.10 -3.09 -3.03
C ASN A 305 -27.78 -2.48 -3.51
N CYS A 306 -27.01 -3.20 -4.34
CA CYS A 306 -25.75 -2.74 -4.88
C CYS A 306 -26.01 -1.88 -6.14
N LYS A 307 -25.41 -0.71 -6.17
CA LYS A 307 -25.49 0.23 -7.31
C LYS A 307 -24.45 -0.09 -8.37
N GLU A 308 -23.34 -0.67 -7.95
CA GLU A 308 -22.23 -0.99 -8.81
C GLU A 308 -21.45 -2.20 -8.25
N PHE A 309 -21.35 -3.24 -9.05
CA PHE A 309 -20.54 -4.43 -8.76
C PHE A 309 -19.60 -4.64 -9.95
N VAL A 310 -18.29 -4.55 -9.71
CA VAL A 310 -17.27 -4.66 -10.77
C VAL A 310 -16.30 -5.79 -10.42
N MET A 311 -16.03 -6.64 -11.39
CA MET A 311 -14.97 -7.63 -11.37
C MET A 311 -13.87 -7.18 -12.32
N THR A 312 -12.62 -7.10 -11.86
CA THR A 312 -11.50 -6.73 -12.74
C THR A 312 -10.45 -7.83 -12.79
N GLN A 313 -9.73 -7.92 -13.90
CA GLN A 313 -8.60 -8.82 -14.09
C GLN A 313 -7.46 -8.13 -14.82
N GLY A 314 -6.23 -8.57 -14.54
CA GLY A 314 -5.03 -8.11 -15.24
C GLY A 314 -4.78 -8.82 -16.59
N GLY A 315 -5.77 -9.53 -17.12
CA GLY A 315 -5.68 -10.30 -18.37
C GLY A 315 -5.08 -11.71 -18.18
N PRO A 316 -4.85 -12.46 -19.27
CA PRO A 316 -4.46 -13.88 -19.22
C PRO A 316 -3.14 -14.17 -18.48
N THR A 317 -2.31 -13.17 -18.25
CA THR A 317 -1.06 -13.31 -17.47
C THR A 317 -1.27 -13.08 -15.97
N ASP A 318 -2.49 -12.69 -15.55
CA ASP A 318 -2.84 -12.57 -14.16
C ASP A 318 -3.01 -13.95 -13.53
N ILE A 319 -2.33 -14.22 -12.40
CA ILE A 319 -2.38 -15.54 -11.73
C ILE A 319 -3.79 -15.89 -11.21
N THR A 320 -4.66 -14.90 -11.05
CA THR A 320 -6.06 -15.10 -10.64
C THR A 320 -7.04 -15.13 -11.81
N TYR A 321 -6.57 -15.00 -13.04
CA TYR A 321 -7.41 -14.92 -14.23
C TYR A 321 -8.44 -16.06 -14.32
N VAL A 322 -7.97 -17.31 -14.20
CA VAL A 322 -8.85 -18.49 -14.25
C VAL A 322 -9.86 -18.50 -13.09
N SER A 323 -9.46 -18.03 -11.92
CA SER A 323 -10.37 -17.93 -10.75
C SER A 323 -11.46 -16.88 -10.99
N GLY A 324 -11.09 -15.76 -11.59
CA GLY A 324 -12.02 -14.70 -11.99
C GLY A 324 -13.00 -15.18 -13.06
N GLU A 325 -12.53 -15.84 -14.13
CA GLU A 325 -13.40 -16.40 -15.16
C GLU A 325 -14.42 -17.41 -14.59
N ARG A 326 -13.98 -18.26 -13.64
CA ARG A 326 -14.91 -19.20 -12.98
C ARG A 326 -15.96 -18.46 -12.14
N ALA A 327 -15.60 -17.38 -11.47
CA ALA A 327 -16.53 -16.55 -10.73
C ALA A 327 -17.53 -15.88 -11.67
N ASN A 328 -17.04 -15.26 -12.75
CA ASN A 328 -17.87 -14.59 -13.76
C ASN A 328 -18.90 -15.58 -14.38
N LYS A 329 -18.45 -16.78 -14.74
CA LYS A 329 -19.35 -17.81 -15.25
C LYS A 329 -20.48 -18.16 -14.26
N LEU A 330 -20.15 -18.30 -12.96
CA LEU A 330 -21.15 -18.54 -11.94
C LEU A 330 -22.11 -17.34 -11.81
N PHE A 331 -21.59 -16.12 -11.86
CA PHE A 331 -22.39 -14.89 -11.74
C PHE A 331 -23.36 -14.74 -12.92
N ASP A 332 -22.93 -15.06 -14.14
CA ASP A 332 -23.81 -15.13 -15.31
C ASP A 332 -24.91 -16.18 -15.14
N GLU A 333 -24.57 -17.38 -14.66
CA GLU A 333 -25.53 -18.48 -14.43
C GLU A 333 -26.62 -18.12 -13.40
N ILE A 334 -26.29 -17.30 -12.41
CA ILE A 334 -27.22 -16.91 -11.34
C ILE A 334 -27.91 -15.56 -11.57
N GLY A 335 -27.55 -14.85 -12.66
CA GLY A 335 -28.11 -13.55 -12.99
C GLY A 335 -27.68 -12.44 -12.02
N LEU A 336 -26.46 -12.47 -11.51
CA LEU A 336 -25.88 -11.35 -10.77
C LEU A 336 -25.61 -10.19 -11.72
N ASN A 337 -26.04 -8.98 -11.35
CA ASN A 337 -25.73 -7.78 -12.12
C ASN A 337 -24.31 -7.31 -11.75
N TYR A 338 -23.37 -7.49 -12.66
CA TYR A 338 -21.99 -7.04 -12.49
C TYR A 338 -21.41 -6.56 -13.82
N GLU A 339 -20.34 -5.80 -13.73
CA GLU A 339 -19.50 -5.39 -14.87
C GLU A 339 -18.18 -6.15 -14.79
N TYR A 340 -17.66 -6.62 -15.93
CA TYR A 340 -16.32 -7.19 -16.02
C TYR A 340 -15.39 -6.26 -16.78
N GLN A 341 -14.19 -6.05 -16.26
CA GLN A 341 -13.16 -5.23 -16.88
C GLN A 341 -11.83 -5.99 -16.94
N GLU A 342 -11.09 -5.83 -18.02
CA GLU A 342 -9.76 -6.37 -18.20
C GLU A 342 -8.75 -5.24 -18.44
N VAL A 343 -7.77 -5.10 -17.55
CA VAL A 343 -6.76 -4.03 -17.60
C VAL A 343 -5.56 -4.42 -18.48
N GLY A 344 -5.20 -5.72 -18.52
CA GLY A 344 -4.15 -6.24 -19.40
C GLY A 344 -2.71 -6.15 -18.89
N GLU A 345 -2.49 -5.71 -17.65
CA GLU A 345 -1.15 -5.51 -17.07
C GLU A 345 -0.71 -6.62 -16.10
N GLY A 346 -1.41 -7.77 -16.08
CA GLY A 346 -1.12 -8.92 -15.24
C GLY A 346 -1.42 -8.69 -13.76
N HIS A 347 -0.91 -9.58 -12.89
CA HIS A 347 -1.09 -9.53 -11.44
C HIS A 347 -0.10 -8.57 -10.80
N THR A 348 -0.26 -7.27 -11.01
CA THR A 348 0.73 -6.26 -10.64
C THR A 348 0.12 -5.05 -9.94
N TRP A 349 0.95 -4.33 -9.17
CA TRP A 349 0.56 -3.06 -8.55
C TRP A 349 0.17 -1.99 -9.59
N TYR A 350 0.66 -2.10 -10.83
CA TYR A 350 0.24 -1.17 -11.89
C TYR A 350 -1.21 -1.40 -12.29
N THR A 351 -1.64 -2.67 -12.43
CA THR A 351 -3.04 -3.06 -12.64
C THR A 351 -3.95 -2.46 -11.55
N TRP A 352 -3.58 -2.67 -10.30
CA TRP A 352 -4.42 -2.25 -9.17
C TRP A 352 -4.44 -0.74 -8.96
N LYS A 353 -3.39 -0.03 -9.32
CA LYS A 353 -3.40 1.45 -9.37
C LYS A 353 -4.36 1.98 -10.44
N ILE A 354 -4.38 1.36 -11.64
CA ILE A 354 -5.36 1.69 -12.68
C ILE A 354 -6.78 1.44 -12.18
N ASN A 355 -7.00 0.30 -11.52
CA ASN A 355 -8.30 -0.02 -10.96
C ASN A 355 -8.73 1.02 -9.90
N LEU A 356 -7.86 1.38 -8.96
CA LEU A 356 -8.18 2.42 -7.95
C LEU A 356 -8.46 3.78 -8.62
N TYR A 357 -7.69 4.13 -9.65
CA TYR A 357 -7.90 5.37 -10.39
C TYR A 357 -9.28 5.41 -11.08
N ASP A 358 -9.72 4.29 -11.66
CA ASP A 358 -11.06 4.19 -12.27
C ASP A 358 -12.17 4.13 -11.21
N GLU A 359 -12.03 3.25 -10.23
CA GLU A 359 -12.97 3.06 -9.12
C GLU A 359 -13.26 4.37 -8.40
N ALA A 360 -12.23 5.10 -7.95
CA ALA A 360 -12.40 6.34 -7.22
C ALA A 360 -13.15 7.41 -8.01
N GLN A 361 -13.06 7.39 -9.33
CA GLN A 361 -13.81 8.31 -10.19
C GLN A 361 -15.29 7.94 -10.30
N ARG A 362 -15.67 6.68 -10.07
CA ARG A 362 -17.03 6.17 -10.26
C ARG A 362 -17.83 6.17 -8.97
N LEU A 363 -17.17 5.89 -7.85
CA LEU A 363 -17.80 5.74 -6.55
C LEU A 363 -18.59 6.99 -6.13
N PHE A 364 -19.79 6.77 -5.58
CA PHE A 364 -20.65 7.75 -4.93
C PHE A 364 -21.13 8.92 -5.81
N LYS A 365 -20.91 8.88 -7.12
CA LYS A 365 -21.46 9.88 -8.04
C LYS A 365 -22.99 9.75 -8.08
N LYS A 366 -23.67 10.87 -8.11
CA LYS A 366 -25.10 10.91 -8.40
C LYS A 366 -25.31 10.48 -9.85
N LYS A 367 -26.00 9.37 -10.05
CA LYS A 367 -26.49 8.98 -11.38
C LYS A 367 -27.64 9.87 -11.79
#